data_34a964bec3b7e09a9d4ef6ae3cdbfaf4
#
_entry.id   34a964bec3b7e09a9d4ef6ae3cdbfaf4
#
_cell.length_a   1.000
_cell.length_b   1.000
_cell.length_c   1.000
_cell.angle_alpha   90.00
_cell.angle_beta   90.00
_cell.angle_gamma   90.00
#
_symmetry.space_group_name_H-M   'P 1'
#
loop_
_entity.id
_entity.type
_entity.pdbx_description
1 polymer ?
#
loop_
_entity_poly.entity_id
_entity_poly.type
_entity_poly.pdbx_seq_one_letter_code
_entity_poly.pdbx_strand_id
1 'polypeptide(L)'
;MAAKQLLFDEAARQGLLRGVEKLAKAVKATLGPSGRNVILDKKFGSPTITKDGVTVAKEIELEDPYENMGAQLVREVASKTSDIAGDGTTTATVLAEAIYREGLKNVTAGANPTSLQRGITKAVAAITDEIARISKKVKDSSEIAQVATVSANWDSTIGQIIADAMDKVGKDGTITVEEAKSIETTLDVVEGMQFDKGYLSPYFVTNAESLEVSFDNAYILIHEKKISSLKDLLPLLEKIAKSGKPFLIIAEDVEGEALATLVVNKLRGTLQVAAVKAPGFGDRRKAMLEDIAVLTGGKLLSEDLGIKLENVGLEDLGRAKRVTVDKENTTIIEGEGKGSDIQGRVSQIRRQIEETTSDYDREKLQERLAKLAGGVAVINVGAATETEMKEKKARVEDALHATRAAVEEGIVPGGGVALIRAQSALDNLKLSGDEAIGVGIIRRAIEQPLRTLADNAGQEGALIVQEVKKRSGAEGYNVATGEYVDLIKAGVVDPAKVTRSALQNAASISGLLLTTEALITEMPEKDKAPAMPQGGGMGGMGGMDY
;
A
#
# COMPACT_ATOMS: atom_id res chain seq x y z
N MET A 1 -0.63 -8.48 -34.79
CA MET A 1 -1.38 -7.73 -33.74
C MET A 1 -2.81 -8.23 -33.78
N ALA A 2 -3.39 -8.57 -32.63
CA ALA A 2 -4.81 -8.93 -32.54
C ALA A 2 -5.67 -7.73 -32.98
N ALA A 3 -6.82 -8.00 -33.62
CA ALA A 3 -7.77 -6.95 -33.98
C ALA A 3 -8.31 -6.28 -32.71
N LYS A 4 -8.59 -4.98 -32.81
CA LYS A 4 -9.15 -4.19 -31.69
C LYS A 4 -10.62 -3.89 -31.94
N GLN A 5 -11.41 -3.87 -30.90
CA GLN A 5 -12.77 -3.33 -30.93
C GLN A 5 -12.80 -1.97 -30.24
N LEU A 6 -13.64 -1.09 -30.74
CA LEU A 6 -13.75 0.29 -30.27
C LEU A 6 -15.18 0.58 -29.84
N LEU A 7 -15.32 1.37 -28.79
CA LEU A 7 -16.60 1.87 -28.31
C LEU A 7 -16.45 3.38 -28.07
N PHE A 8 -17.44 4.17 -28.43
CA PHE A 8 -17.36 5.62 -28.43
C PHE A 8 -18.51 6.26 -27.66
N ASP A 9 -18.36 7.53 -27.37
CA ASP A 9 -19.41 8.44 -26.89
C ASP A 9 -20.09 7.94 -25.60
N GLU A 10 -21.40 8.11 -25.55
CA GLU A 10 -22.23 7.70 -24.41
C GLU A 10 -22.16 6.20 -24.12
N ALA A 11 -22.07 5.36 -25.16
CA ALA A 11 -21.96 3.91 -24.97
C ALA A 11 -20.69 3.52 -24.24
N ALA A 12 -19.56 4.19 -24.53
CA ALA A 12 -18.29 4.01 -23.83
C ALA A 12 -18.41 4.40 -22.35
N ARG A 13 -18.97 5.58 -22.08
CA ARG A 13 -19.16 6.11 -20.72
C ARG A 13 -20.09 5.25 -19.88
N GLN A 14 -21.16 4.71 -20.47
CA GLN A 14 -22.09 3.80 -19.78
C GLN A 14 -21.47 2.44 -19.52
N GLY A 15 -20.62 1.92 -20.42
CA GLY A 15 -19.83 0.71 -20.18
C GLY A 15 -18.94 0.86 -18.95
N LEU A 16 -18.17 1.96 -18.91
CA LEU A 16 -17.33 2.28 -17.75
C LEU A 16 -18.15 2.38 -16.45
N LEU A 17 -19.30 3.09 -16.48
CA LEU A 17 -20.16 3.28 -15.29
C LEU A 17 -20.62 1.95 -14.71
N ARG A 18 -21.09 1.02 -15.55
CA ARG A 18 -21.52 -0.30 -15.07
C ARG A 18 -20.40 -1.06 -14.39
N GLY A 19 -19.17 -0.97 -14.92
CA GLY A 19 -18.00 -1.56 -14.28
C GLY A 19 -17.66 -0.94 -12.93
N VAL A 20 -17.66 0.40 -12.86
CA VAL A 20 -17.46 1.17 -11.62
C VAL A 20 -18.50 0.77 -10.56
N GLU A 21 -19.78 0.71 -10.93
CA GLU A 21 -20.88 0.38 -10.01
C GLU A 21 -20.80 -1.07 -9.51
N LYS A 22 -20.43 -2.03 -10.37
CA LYS A 22 -20.27 -3.44 -9.97
C LYS A 22 -19.18 -3.59 -8.92
N LEU A 23 -18.00 -3.00 -9.15
CA LEU A 23 -16.90 -3.02 -8.19
C LEU A 23 -17.28 -2.27 -6.91
N ALA A 24 -17.78 -1.05 -7.02
CA ALA A 24 -18.15 -0.25 -5.86
C ALA A 24 -19.23 -0.91 -5.01
N LYS A 25 -20.19 -1.62 -5.61
CA LYS A 25 -21.24 -2.35 -4.88
C LYS A 25 -20.67 -3.45 -3.98
N ALA A 26 -19.67 -4.18 -4.45
CA ALA A 26 -18.99 -5.20 -3.64
C ALA A 26 -18.17 -4.58 -2.51
N VAL A 27 -17.36 -3.56 -2.84
CA VAL A 27 -16.45 -2.91 -1.89
C VAL A 27 -17.21 -2.14 -0.81
N LYS A 28 -18.22 -1.34 -1.15
CA LYS A 28 -18.96 -0.52 -0.17
C LYS A 28 -19.75 -1.32 0.86
N ALA A 29 -20.06 -2.60 0.59
CA ALA A 29 -20.69 -3.47 1.56
C ALA A 29 -19.82 -3.74 2.80
N THR A 30 -18.49 -3.53 2.71
CA THR A 30 -17.56 -3.72 3.82
C THR A 30 -17.40 -2.49 4.71
N LEU A 31 -17.95 -1.32 4.32
CA LEU A 31 -17.70 -0.03 4.97
C LEU A 31 -18.32 0.06 6.37
N GLY A 32 -17.47 0.44 7.34
CA GLY A 32 -17.87 0.82 8.69
C GLY A 32 -18.14 -0.33 9.65
N PRO A 33 -18.59 -0.02 10.89
CA PRO A 33 -18.79 -1.01 11.94
C PRO A 33 -19.86 -2.06 11.59
N SER A 34 -20.86 -1.68 10.80
CA SER A 34 -21.90 -2.58 10.27
C SER A 34 -21.54 -3.18 8.91
N GLY A 35 -20.30 -2.98 8.44
CA GLY A 35 -19.80 -3.57 7.21
C GLY A 35 -19.80 -5.10 7.28
N ARG A 36 -20.04 -5.74 6.12
CA ARG A 36 -20.17 -7.20 6.00
C ARG A 36 -18.95 -7.79 5.32
N ASN A 37 -18.68 -9.06 5.63
CA ASN A 37 -17.64 -9.82 4.97
C ASN A 37 -17.99 -10.08 3.50
N VAL A 38 -16.95 -10.08 2.66
CA VAL A 38 -17.00 -10.58 1.29
C VAL A 38 -16.23 -11.90 1.24
N ILE A 39 -16.76 -12.87 0.52
CA ILE A 39 -16.12 -14.18 0.31
C ILE A 39 -15.52 -14.15 -1.10
N LEU A 40 -14.24 -14.40 -1.19
CA LEU A 40 -13.46 -14.45 -2.42
C LEU A 40 -13.13 -15.90 -2.73
N ASP A 41 -13.52 -16.38 -3.92
CA ASP A 41 -13.18 -17.72 -4.37
C ASP A 41 -11.69 -17.78 -4.76
N LYS A 42 -11.04 -18.89 -4.44
CA LYS A 42 -9.66 -19.17 -4.85
C LYS A 42 -9.63 -20.44 -5.70
N LYS A 43 -8.91 -20.38 -6.83
CA LYS A 43 -8.72 -21.55 -7.71
C LYS A 43 -8.06 -22.73 -6.99
N PHE A 44 -7.27 -22.46 -5.95
CA PHE A 44 -6.62 -23.46 -5.11
C PHE A 44 -6.71 -23.03 -3.64
N GLY A 45 -7.11 -23.94 -2.75
CA GLY A 45 -7.27 -23.69 -1.32
C GLY A 45 -8.68 -23.32 -0.89
N SER A 46 -8.82 -22.83 0.33
CA SER A 46 -10.11 -22.38 0.87
C SER A 46 -10.43 -20.96 0.42
N PRO A 47 -11.74 -20.61 0.25
CA PRO A 47 -12.14 -19.23 0.00
C PRO A 47 -11.61 -18.28 1.06
N THR A 48 -11.25 -17.06 0.67
CA THR A 48 -10.82 -16.00 1.58
C THR A 48 -12.04 -15.21 2.03
N ILE A 49 -12.15 -14.94 3.33
CA ILE A 49 -13.19 -14.09 3.92
C ILE A 49 -12.50 -12.81 4.36
N THR A 50 -12.97 -11.66 3.87
CA THR A 50 -12.34 -10.35 4.17
C THR A 50 -13.37 -9.24 4.28
N LYS A 51 -13.02 -8.18 5.03
CA LYS A 51 -13.68 -6.86 5.02
C LYS A 51 -12.80 -5.78 4.39
N ASP A 52 -11.56 -6.10 4.04
CA ASP A 52 -10.65 -5.12 3.44
C ASP A 52 -11.10 -4.78 2.01
N GLY A 53 -11.32 -3.48 1.78
CA GLY A 53 -11.82 -2.95 0.50
C GLY A 53 -10.83 -3.11 -0.64
N VAL A 54 -9.52 -3.00 -0.40
CA VAL A 54 -8.51 -3.14 -1.47
C VAL A 54 -8.37 -4.60 -1.90
N THR A 55 -8.42 -5.54 -0.96
CA THR A 55 -8.40 -6.97 -1.27
C THR A 55 -9.61 -7.36 -2.11
N VAL A 56 -10.81 -6.89 -1.73
CA VAL A 56 -12.03 -7.12 -2.54
C VAL A 56 -11.89 -6.50 -3.93
N ALA A 57 -11.40 -5.27 -4.03
CA ALA A 57 -11.27 -4.58 -5.31
C ALA A 57 -10.26 -5.27 -6.26
N LYS A 58 -9.17 -5.83 -5.73
CA LYS A 58 -8.13 -6.53 -6.50
C LYS A 58 -8.64 -7.82 -7.15
N GLU A 59 -9.57 -8.52 -6.52
CA GLU A 59 -10.11 -9.79 -7.02
C GLU A 59 -11.24 -9.63 -8.05
N ILE A 60 -11.78 -8.42 -8.23
CA ILE A 60 -12.86 -8.20 -9.18
C ILE A 60 -12.33 -8.07 -10.61
N GLU A 61 -12.69 -9.04 -11.43
CA GLU A 61 -12.48 -9.05 -12.88
C GLU A 61 -13.82 -9.35 -13.57
N LEU A 62 -14.17 -8.52 -14.56
CA LEU A 62 -15.46 -8.61 -15.23
C LEU A 62 -15.30 -9.18 -16.63
N GLU A 63 -16.27 -9.98 -17.07
CA GLU A 63 -16.27 -10.63 -18.38
C GLU A 63 -16.36 -9.63 -19.54
N ASP A 64 -17.19 -8.59 -19.40
CA ASP A 64 -17.29 -7.51 -20.40
C ASP A 64 -16.03 -6.62 -20.32
N PRO A 65 -15.22 -6.53 -21.39
CA PRO A 65 -13.97 -5.79 -21.38
C PRO A 65 -14.15 -4.28 -21.15
N TYR A 66 -15.26 -3.69 -21.57
CA TYR A 66 -15.53 -2.26 -21.35
C TYR A 66 -15.92 -1.98 -19.90
N GLU A 67 -16.73 -2.84 -19.31
CA GLU A 67 -17.05 -2.77 -17.88
C GLU A 67 -15.80 -3.04 -17.03
N ASN A 68 -14.98 -4.01 -17.45
CA ASN A 68 -13.74 -4.34 -16.75
C ASN A 68 -12.75 -3.17 -16.71
N MET A 69 -12.65 -2.35 -17.78
CA MET A 69 -11.87 -1.12 -17.76
C MET A 69 -12.32 -0.16 -16.66
N GLY A 70 -13.64 0.03 -16.50
CA GLY A 70 -14.20 0.86 -15.43
C GLY A 70 -13.88 0.33 -14.04
N ALA A 71 -14.02 -0.98 -13.84
CA ALA A 71 -13.66 -1.64 -12.60
C ALA A 71 -12.16 -1.51 -12.28
N GLN A 72 -11.29 -1.74 -13.28
CA GLN A 72 -9.84 -1.62 -13.11
C GLN A 72 -9.39 -0.21 -12.72
N LEU A 73 -9.98 0.84 -13.28
CA LEU A 73 -9.66 2.22 -12.92
C LEU A 73 -10.06 2.56 -11.48
N VAL A 74 -11.20 2.07 -11.00
CA VAL A 74 -11.58 2.25 -9.59
C VAL A 74 -10.75 1.35 -8.66
N ARG A 75 -10.35 0.16 -9.10
CA ARG A 75 -9.36 -0.66 -8.38
C ARG A 75 -8.05 0.10 -8.17
N GLU A 76 -7.59 0.87 -9.17
CA GLU A 76 -6.40 1.70 -9.02
C GLU A 76 -6.59 2.81 -7.98
N VAL A 77 -7.79 3.41 -7.87
CA VAL A 77 -8.10 4.37 -6.78
C VAL A 77 -7.89 3.73 -5.41
N ALA A 78 -8.43 2.53 -5.20
CA ALA A 78 -8.27 1.81 -3.93
C ALA A 78 -6.80 1.49 -3.65
N SER A 79 -6.08 0.95 -4.64
CA SER A 79 -4.66 0.59 -4.50
C SER A 79 -3.78 1.80 -4.20
N LYS A 80 -3.94 2.91 -4.94
CA LYS A 80 -3.18 4.15 -4.68
C LYS A 80 -3.48 4.75 -3.31
N THR A 81 -4.71 4.64 -2.83
CA THR A 81 -5.07 5.13 -1.51
C THR A 81 -4.41 4.29 -0.42
N SER A 82 -4.37 2.97 -0.61
CA SER A 82 -3.60 2.06 0.24
C SER A 82 -2.11 2.41 0.26
N ASP A 83 -1.49 2.61 -0.91
CA ASP A 83 -0.06 2.93 -1.04
C ASP A 83 0.33 4.25 -0.31
N ILE A 84 -0.54 5.28 -0.37
CA ILE A 84 -0.24 6.61 0.18
C ILE A 84 -0.58 6.71 1.68
N ALA A 85 -1.72 6.16 2.07
CA ALA A 85 -2.30 6.37 3.40
C ALA A 85 -2.49 5.06 4.21
N GLY A 86 -2.32 3.91 3.57
CA GLY A 86 -2.47 2.58 4.17
C GLY A 86 -3.89 2.20 4.56
N ASP A 87 -4.85 3.12 4.44
CA ASP A 87 -6.27 2.92 4.79
C ASP A 87 -7.15 3.81 3.89
N GLY A 88 -8.48 3.74 4.07
CA GLY A 88 -9.47 4.56 3.35
C GLY A 88 -9.81 4.07 1.94
N THR A 89 -9.42 2.87 1.58
CA THR A 89 -9.63 2.26 0.26
C THR A 89 -11.09 2.15 -0.12
N THR A 90 -11.94 1.75 0.82
CA THR A 90 -13.40 1.68 0.64
C THR A 90 -14.01 3.06 0.48
N THR A 91 -13.61 4.03 1.30
CA THR A 91 -14.06 5.43 1.19
C THR A 91 -13.68 6.04 -0.16
N ALA A 92 -12.47 5.79 -0.64
CA ALA A 92 -12.00 6.25 -1.95
C ALA A 92 -12.83 5.65 -3.10
N THR A 93 -13.17 4.36 -3.02
CA THR A 93 -14.03 3.67 -3.98
C THR A 93 -15.44 4.26 -4.00
N VAL A 94 -16.04 4.51 -2.83
CA VAL A 94 -17.37 5.15 -2.69
C VAL A 94 -17.37 6.55 -3.30
N LEU A 95 -16.33 7.34 -3.03
CA LEU A 95 -16.18 8.69 -3.58
C LEU A 95 -15.99 8.66 -5.11
N ALA A 96 -15.19 7.74 -5.64
CA ALA A 96 -14.96 7.61 -7.08
C ALA A 96 -16.27 7.27 -7.83
N GLU A 97 -17.03 6.28 -7.33
CA GLU A 97 -18.36 5.97 -7.88
C GLU A 97 -19.28 7.19 -7.85
N ALA A 98 -19.32 7.90 -6.73
CA ALA A 98 -20.21 9.04 -6.57
C ALA A 98 -19.85 10.21 -7.49
N ILE A 99 -18.57 10.55 -7.59
CA ILE A 99 -18.08 11.63 -8.46
C ILE A 99 -18.36 11.28 -9.92
N TYR A 100 -18.03 10.06 -10.34
CA TYR A 100 -18.23 9.64 -11.72
C TYR A 100 -19.72 9.61 -12.11
N ARG A 101 -20.56 9.00 -11.26
CA ARG A 101 -22.02 8.92 -11.49
C ARG A 101 -22.69 10.30 -11.55
N GLU A 102 -22.36 11.20 -10.62
CA GLU A 102 -22.90 12.57 -10.63
C GLU A 102 -22.34 13.39 -11.80
N GLY A 103 -21.05 13.21 -12.12
CA GLY A 103 -20.41 13.86 -13.26
C GLY A 103 -21.03 13.44 -14.59
N LEU A 104 -21.24 12.15 -14.81
CA LEU A 104 -21.78 11.61 -16.04
C LEU A 104 -23.20 12.14 -16.33
N LYS A 105 -24.06 12.31 -15.32
CA LYS A 105 -25.37 12.93 -15.49
C LYS A 105 -25.27 14.32 -16.13
N ASN A 106 -24.27 15.09 -15.74
CA ASN A 106 -24.05 16.44 -16.26
C ASN A 106 -23.41 16.42 -17.66
N VAL A 107 -22.50 15.47 -17.94
CA VAL A 107 -21.93 15.29 -19.29
C VAL A 107 -23.03 14.90 -20.29
N THR A 108 -23.87 13.93 -19.91
CA THR A 108 -25.05 13.54 -20.76
C THR A 108 -26.04 14.68 -20.94
N ALA A 109 -26.14 15.62 -19.98
CA ALA A 109 -26.93 16.83 -20.11
C ALA A 109 -26.27 17.95 -20.96
N GLY A 110 -25.06 17.70 -21.50
CA GLY A 110 -24.35 18.60 -22.42
C GLY A 110 -23.31 19.51 -21.77
N ALA A 111 -22.98 19.33 -20.49
CA ALA A 111 -21.89 20.08 -19.86
C ALA A 111 -20.52 19.62 -20.42
N ASN A 112 -19.58 20.57 -20.55
CA ASN A 112 -18.26 20.30 -21.07
C ASN A 112 -17.42 19.51 -20.05
N PRO A 113 -16.97 18.26 -20.37
CA PRO A 113 -16.28 17.38 -19.43
C PRO A 113 -14.98 17.97 -18.87
N THR A 114 -14.22 18.69 -19.71
CA THR A 114 -12.96 19.32 -19.30
C THR A 114 -13.20 20.48 -18.31
N SER A 115 -14.28 21.25 -18.51
CA SER A 115 -14.65 22.31 -17.57
C SER A 115 -15.17 21.74 -16.25
N LEU A 116 -15.95 20.67 -16.29
CA LEU A 116 -16.35 19.92 -15.10
C LEU A 116 -15.12 19.43 -14.31
N GLN A 117 -14.15 18.81 -14.99
CA GLN A 117 -12.92 18.32 -14.36
C GLN A 117 -12.14 19.45 -13.67
N ARG A 118 -12.01 20.63 -14.31
CA ARG A 118 -11.39 21.82 -13.69
C ARG A 118 -12.13 22.26 -12.43
N GLY A 119 -13.46 22.28 -12.47
CA GLY A 119 -14.30 22.59 -11.31
C GLY A 119 -14.13 21.58 -10.17
N ILE A 120 -14.11 20.29 -10.48
CA ILE A 120 -13.84 19.20 -9.55
C ILE A 120 -12.48 19.39 -8.90
N THR A 121 -11.42 19.64 -9.67
CA THR A 121 -10.05 19.83 -9.15
C THR A 121 -9.98 21.01 -8.16
N LYS A 122 -10.59 22.14 -8.50
CA LYS A 122 -10.64 23.31 -7.59
C LYS A 122 -11.44 23.04 -6.32
N ALA A 123 -12.55 22.31 -6.44
CA ALA A 123 -13.37 21.92 -5.30
C ALA A 123 -12.61 20.97 -4.35
N VAL A 124 -11.91 19.98 -4.89
CA VAL A 124 -11.09 19.04 -4.11
C VAL A 124 -9.97 19.77 -3.39
N ALA A 125 -9.27 20.70 -4.03
CA ALA A 125 -8.25 21.52 -3.38
C ALA A 125 -8.82 22.27 -2.17
N ALA A 126 -9.97 22.96 -2.33
CA ALA A 126 -10.62 23.68 -1.23
C ALA A 126 -11.04 22.76 -0.06
N ILE A 127 -11.57 21.56 -0.37
CA ILE A 127 -11.93 20.57 0.66
C ILE A 127 -10.69 20.04 1.39
N THR A 128 -9.60 19.75 0.67
CA THR A 128 -8.38 19.22 1.29
C THR A 128 -7.70 20.25 2.18
N ASP A 129 -7.68 21.51 1.78
CA ASP A 129 -7.19 22.62 2.61
C ASP A 129 -8.03 22.78 3.90
N GLU A 130 -9.35 22.65 3.78
CA GLU A 130 -10.24 22.70 4.95
C GLU A 130 -10.09 21.49 5.87
N ILE A 131 -9.90 20.28 5.32
CA ILE A 131 -9.57 19.08 6.12
C ILE A 131 -8.28 19.31 6.91
N ALA A 132 -7.24 19.85 6.29
CA ALA A 132 -5.99 20.18 6.97
C ALA A 132 -6.22 21.24 8.09
N ARG A 133 -7.07 22.24 7.84
CA ARG A 133 -7.39 23.30 8.81
C ARG A 133 -8.15 22.78 10.04
N ILE A 134 -9.09 21.86 9.87
CA ILE A 134 -9.89 21.29 10.98
C ILE A 134 -9.19 20.13 11.68
N SER A 135 -8.08 19.64 11.13
CA SER A 135 -7.32 18.54 11.74
C SER A 135 -6.72 18.94 13.09
N LYS A 136 -6.65 17.98 14.00
CA LYS A 136 -6.00 18.11 15.31
C LYS A 136 -4.78 17.21 15.34
N LYS A 137 -3.62 17.76 15.71
CA LYS A 137 -2.39 16.98 15.88
C LYS A 137 -2.56 15.97 17.02
N VAL A 138 -2.11 14.74 16.79
CA VAL A 138 -2.02 13.69 17.81
C VAL A 138 -0.87 14.05 18.77
N LYS A 139 -1.18 14.15 20.07
CA LYS A 139 -0.26 14.71 21.06
C LYS A 139 0.45 13.62 21.86
N ASP A 140 -0.25 12.60 22.29
CA ASP A 140 0.23 11.61 23.24
C ASP A 140 -0.13 10.17 22.86
N SER A 141 0.44 9.23 23.59
CA SER A 141 0.25 7.80 23.39
C SER A 141 -1.21 7.36 23.56
N SER A 142 -2.00 8.04 24.37
CA SER A 142 -3.42 7.73 24.55
C SER A 142 -4.23 8.04 23.29
N GLU A 143 -3.96 9.19 22.64
CA GLU A 143 -4.58 9.53 21.36
C GLU A 143 -4.12 8.58 20.24
N ILE A 144 -2.85 8.14 20.24
CA ILE A 144 -2.33 7.10 19.34
C ILE A 144 -3.10 5.80 19.54
N ALA A 145 -3.25 5.34 20.80
CA ALA A 145 -3.99 4.12 21.11
C ALA A 145 -5.46 4.19 20.67
N GLN A 146 -6.10 5.35 20.78
CA GLN A 146 -7.47 5.56 20.31
C GLN A 146 -7.58 5.41 18.79
N VAL A 147 -6.71 6.06 18.03
CA VAL A 147 -6.70 5.93 16.55
C VAL A 147 -6.49 4.47 16.15
N ALA A 148 -5.49 3.81 16.72
CA ALA A 148 -5.19 2.43 16.44
C ALA A 148 -6.34 1.49 16.82
N THR A 149 -7.00 1.73 17.94
CA THR A 149 -8.19 0.96 18.39
C THR A 149 -9.33 1.06 17.38
N VAL A 150 -9.64 2.27 16.91
CA VAL A 150 -10.73 2.49 15.95
C VAL A 150 -10.43 1.79 14.62
N SER A 151 -9.22 1.96 14.10
CA SER A 151 -8.78 1.32 12.85
C SER A 151 -8.68 -0.21 12.97
N ALA A 152 -8.44 -0.72 14.19
CA ALA A 152 -8.45 -2.15 14.49
C ALA A 152 -9.86 -2.72 14.76
N ASN A 153 -10.93 -2.10 14.27
CA ASN A 153 -12.32 -2.49 14.55
C ASN A 153 -12.67 -2.52 16.05
N TRP A 154 -12.24 -1.51 16.80
CA TRP A 154 -12.46 -1.36 18.24
C TRP A 154 -11.74 -2.42 19.12
N ASP A 155 -10.69 -3.03 18.58
CA ASP A 155 -9.81 -3.90 19.36
C ASP A 155 -8.80 -3.06 20.14
N SER A 156 -9.09 -2.81 21.43
CA SER A 156 -8.22 -2.03 22.31
C SER A 156 -6.88 -2.71 22.59
N THR A 157 -6.79 -4.03 22.45
CA THR A 157 -5.53 -4.77 22.64
C THR A 157 -4.55 -4.43 21.52
N ILE A 158 -5.04 -4.42 20.28
CA ILE A 158 -4.25 -4.00 19.11
C ILE A 158 -3.88 -2.52 19.24
N GLY A 159 -4.84 -1.67 19.64
CA GLY A 159 -4.59 -0.25 19.83
C GLY A 159 -3.46 0.04 20.82
N GLN A 160 -3.44 -0.65 21.96
CA GLN A 160 -2.41 -0.49 22.96
C GLN A 160 -1.04 -0.99 22.50
N ILE A 161 -0.99 -2.16 21.84
CA ILE A 161 0.26 -2.72 21.32
C ILE A 161 0.91 -1.77 20.29
N ILE A 162 0.13 -1.13 19.42
CA ILE A 162 0.64 -0.17 18.44
C ILE A 162 1.17 1.09 19.14
N ALA A 163 0.45 1.62 20.13
CA ALA A 163 0.91 2.76 20.90
C ALA A 163 2.21 2.45 21.64
N ASP A 164 2.30 1.30 22.30
CA ASP A 164 3.50 0.84 23.00
C ASP A 164 4.69 0.66 22.03
N ALA A 165 4.43 0.15 20.81
CA ALA A 165 5.44 0.03 19.77
C ALA A 165 5.97 1.43 19.37
N MET A 166 5.08 2.38 19.10
CA MET A 166 5.47 3.74 18.73
C MET A 166 6.22 4.47 19.87
N ASP A 167 5.86 4.23 21.11
CA ASP A 167 6.56 4.79 22.27
C ASP A 167 8.00 4.25 22.39
N LYS A 168 8.20 2.97 22.06
CA LYS A 168 9.50 2.31 22.14
C LYS A 168 10.47 2.72 21.03
N VAL A 169 10.00 2.79 19.78
CA VAL A 169 10.85 3.09 18.63
C VAL A 169 10.76 4.54 18.15
N GLY A 170 9.86 5.32 18.72
CA GLY A 170 9.57 6.70 18.29
C GLY A 170 8.56 6.77 17.15
N LYS A 171 8.07 8.00 16.88
CA LYS A 171 7.03 8.23 15.86
C LYS A 171 7.46 7.84 14.44
N ASP A 172 8.74 8.02 14.14
CA ASP A 172 9.35 7.70 12.84
C ASP A 172 10.07 6.32 12.86
N GLY A 173 9.92 5.58 13.96
CA GLY A 173 10.54 4.28 14.14
C GLY A 173 9.92 3.19 13.27
N THR A 174 10.71 2.17 12.97
CA THR A 174 10.24 1.03 12.18
C THR A 174 9.43 0.08 13.05
N ILE A 175 8.21 -0.22 12.60
CA ILE A 175 7.33 -1.23 13.20
C ILE A 175 6.94 -2.21 12.10
N THR A 176 7.15 -3.50 12.34
CA THR A 176 6.77 -4.60 11.44
C THR A 176 5.74 -5.51 12.10
N VAL A 177 4.94 -6.17 11.29
CA VAL A 177 3.91 -7.10 11.76
C VAL A 177 4.22 -8.48 11.21
N GLU A 178 4.45 -9.42 12.11
CA GLU A 178 4.89 -10.77 11.79
C GLU A 178 3.89 -11.81 12.32
N GLU A 179 3.93 -13.01 11.73
CA GLU A 179 3.12 -14.14 12.19
C GLU A 179 3.81 -14.84 13.36
N ALA A 180 3.13 -14.92 14.51
CA ALA A 180 3.63 -15.66 15.65
C ALA A 180 3.38 -17.18 15.51
N LYS A 181 4.21 -17.97 16.17
CA LYS A 181 3.96 -19.42 16.34
C LYS A 181 3.07 -19.71 17.54
N SER A 182 2.77 -18.70 18.36
CA SER A 182 1.92 -18.76 19.56
C SER A 182 0.53 -18.23 19.27
N ILE A 183 -0.41 -18.48 20.19
CA ILE A 183 -1.77 -17.91 20.11
C ILE A 183 -1.77 -16.45 20.57
N GLU A 184 -0.83 -16.05 21.40
CA GLU A 184 -0.73 -14.70 21.95
C GLU A 184 -0.03 -13.75 21.00
N THR A 185 -0.53 -12.52 20.92
CA THR A 185 0.13 -11.42 20.20
C THR A 185 1.11 -10.73 21.13
N THR A 186 2.37 -10.58 20.70
CA THR A 186 3.45 -9.98 21.51
C THR A 186 4.12 -8.84 20.78
N LEU A 187 4.77 -7.96 21.54
CA LEU A 187 5.59 -6.86 21.03
C LEU A 187 7.02 -7.04 21.47
N ASP A 188 7.92 -7.23 20.52
CA ASP A 188 9.36 -7.30 20.73
C ASP A 188 10.04 -6.08 20.11
N VAL A 189 11.12 -5.60 20.73
CA VAL A 189 12.00 -4.59 20.13
C VAL A 189 13.34 -5.21 19.91
N VAL A 190 13.78 -5.22 18.67
CA VAL A 190 14.98 -5.89 18.22
C VAL A 190 15.93 -4.95 17.49
N GLU A 191 17.20 -5.29 17.42
CA GLU A 191 18.15 -4.58 16.58
C GLU A 191 17.77 -4.73 15.12
N GLY A 192 17.69 -3.62 14.39
CA GLY A 192 17.27 -3.63 13.00
C GLY A 192 17.23 -2.24 12.39
N MET A 193 16.98 -2.18 11.09
CA MET A 193 16.91 -0.93 10.33
C MET A 193 16.00 -1.07 9.12
N GLN A 194 15.29 0.00 8.79
CA GLN A 194 14.59 0.14 7.51
C GLN A 194 15.16 1.30 6.69
N PHE A 195 15.21 1.13 5.39
CA PHE A 195 15.55 2.21 4.44
C PHE A 195 14.68 2.18 3.19
N ASP A 196 14.53 3.34 2.57
CA ASP A 196 13.61 3.68 1.47
C ASP A 196 14.12 3.22 0.09
N LYS A 197 14.42 1.94 -0.05
CA LYS A 197 14.76 1.29 -1.33
C LYS A 197 14.14 -0.09 -1.38
N GLY A 198 13.27 -0.29 -2.37
CA GLY A 198 12.65 -1.58 -2.62
C GLY A 198 13.43 -2.45 -3.61
N TYR A 199 12.84 -3.57 -3.99
CA TYR A 199 13.47 -4.51 -4.91
C TYR A 199 13.66 -3.94 -6.32
N LEU A 200 14.78 -4.29 -6.96
CA LEU A 200 15.09 -3.87 -8.33
C LEU A 200 14.25 -4.55 -9.40
N SER A 201 13.61 -5.66 -9.07
CA SER A 201 12.77 -6.40 -10.00
C SER A 201 11.62 -7.09 -9.27
N PRO A 202 10.36 -6.97 -9.77
CA PRO A 202 9.21 -7.69 -9.21
C PRO A 202 9.38 -9.21 -9.23
N TYR A 203 10.25 -9.73 -10.09
CA TYR A 203 10.54 -11.17 -10.15
C TYR A 203 11.29 -11.71 -8.93
N PHE A 204 11.82 -10.86 -8.05
CA PHE A 204 12.39 -11.26 -6.78
C PHE A 204 11.35 -11.61 -5.72
N VAL A 205 10.11 -11.17 -5.86
CA VAL A 205 9.00 -11.40 -4.92
C VAL A 205 8.89 -12.89 -4.55
N THR A 206 8.79 -13.17 -3.26
CA THR A 206 8.61 -14.51 -2.70
C THR A 206 7.17 -14.76 -2.26
N ASN A 207 6.46 -13.72 -1.84
CA ASN A 207 5.05 -13.75 -1.48
C ASN A 207 4.23 -12.93 -2.48
N ALA A 208 3.48 -13.62 -3.35
CA ALA A 208 2.67 -12.97 -4.37
C ALA A 208 1.44 -12.22 -3.81
N GLU A 209 0.98 -12.54 -2.60
CA GLU A 209 -0.16 -11.88 -1.97
C GLU A 209 0.24 -10.49 -1.45
N SER A 210 1.35 -10.39 -0.71
CA SER A 210 1.88 -9.12 -0.18
C SER A 210 2.79 -8.37 -1.16
N LEU A 211 3.19 -9.00 -2.28
CA LEU A 211 4.18 -8.48 -3.24
C LEU A 211 5.54 -8.17 -2.59
N GLU A 212 5.94 -8.99 -1.64
CA GLU A 212 7.17 -8.82 -0.86
C GLU A 212 8.17 -9.94 -1.09
N VAL A 213 9.44 -9.62 -0.86
CA VAL A 213 10.50 -10.58 -0.64
C VAL A 213 10.64 -10.79 0.86
N SER A 214 10.58 -12.04 1.33
CA SER A 214 10.85 -12.39 2.72
C SER A 214 11.92 -13.47 2.77
N PHE A 215 13.01 -13.19 3.47
CA PHE A 215 14.15 -14.09 3.65
C PHE A 215 14.45 -14.31 5.13
N ASP A 216 14.53 -15.56 5.55
CA ASP A 216 14.98 -15.94 6.87
C ASP A 216 16.45 -16.36 6.85
N ASN A 217 17.24 -15.92 7.83
CA ASN A 217 18.67 -16.20 7.98
C ASN A 217 19.49 -15.86 6.72
N ALA A 218 19.26 -14.67 6.18
CA ALA A 218 19.83 -14.21 4.92
C ALA A 218 21.30 -13.78 5.06
N TYR A 219 22.07 -14.03 4.01
CA TYR A 219 23.33 -13.34 3.76
C TYR A 219 23.07 -12.00 3.08
N ILE A 220 23.88 -10.97 3.40
CA ILE A 220 23.72 -9.62 2.88
C ILE A 220 25.08 -9.15 2.32
N LEU A 221 25.11 -8.89 1.01
CA LEU A 221 26.24 -8.24 0.36
C LEU A 221 26.04 -6.72 0.41
N ILE A 222 27.03 -6.00 0.89
CA ILE A 222 27.01 -4.54 1.01
C ILE A 222 28.13 -3.98 0.14
N HIS A 223 27.77 -3.41 -1.02
CA HIS A 223 28.70 -2.96 -2.03
C HIS A 223 28.50 -1.48 -2.37
N GLU A 224 29.59 -0.71 -2.38
CA GLU A 224 29.53 0.74 -2.58
C GLU A 224 29.15 1.11 -4.01
N LYS A 225 29.61 0.33 -5.00
CA LYS A 225 29.46 0.63 -6.44
C LYS A 225 28.37 -0.18 -7.11
N LYS A 226 28.16 0.13 -8.39
CA LYS A 226 27.27 -0.63 -9.27
C LYS A 226 27.81 -2.03 -9.56
N ILE A 227 26.92 -2.98 -9.71
CA ILE A 227 27.20 -4.36 -10.12
C ILE A 227 26.53 -4.58 -11.48
N SER A 228 27.31 -4.60 -12.55
CA SER A 228 26.83 -4.85 -13.91
C SER A 228 27.43 -6.12 -14.51
N SER A 229 28.66 -6.49 -14.08
CA SER A 229 29.39 -7.67 -14.56
C SER A 229 29.01 -8.92 -13.76
N LEU A 230 28.49 -9.92 -14.43
CA LEU A 230 28.24 -11.23 -13.83
C LEU A 230 29.54 -11.92 -13.41
N LYS A 231 30.62 -11.75 -14.17
CA LYS A 231 31.89 -12.43 -13.96
C LYS A 231 32.45 -12.21 -12.56
N ASP A 232 32.33 -10.97 -12.06
CA ASP A 232 32.88 -10.59 -10.76
C ASP A 232 32.03 -11.12 -9.61
N LEU A 233 30.73 -11.33 -9.83
CA LEU A 233 29.76 -11.84 -8.85
C LEU A 233 29.71 -13.37 -8.81
N LEU A 234 30.06 -14.05 -9.89
CA LEU A 234 29.88 -15.50 -10.06
C LEU A 234 30.51 -16.35 -8.95
N PRO A 235 31.77 -16.10 -8.51
CA PRO A 235 32.39 -16.90 -7.46
C PRO A 235 31.61 -16.84 -6.11
N LEU A 236 31.01 -15.67 -5.82
CA LEU A 236 30.19 -15.49 -4.62
C LEU A 236 28.85 -16.21 -4.77
N LEU A 237 28.19 -16.11 -5.94
CA LEU A 237 26.92 -16.80 -6.19
C LEU A 237 27.05 -18.31 -6.08
N GLU A 238 28.17 -18.90 -6.52
CA GLU A 238 28.44 -20.33 -6.34
C GLU A 238 28.56 -20.73 -4.86
N LYS A 239 29.19 -19.88 -4.02
CA LYS A 239 29.29 -20.11 -2.57
C LYS A 239 27.90 -20.01 -1.93
N ILE A 240 27.09 -19.03 -2.31
CA ILE A 240 25.72 -18.87 -1.83
C ILE A 240 24.84 -20.04 -2.24
N ALA A 241 24.88 -20.46 -3.50
CA ALA A 241 24.13 -21.63 -3.97
C ALA A 241 24.45 -22.90 -3.18
N LYS A 242 25.73 -23.12 -2.87
CA LYS A 242 26.18 -24.26 -2.02
C LYS A 242 25.69 -24.14 -0.58
N SER A 243 25.53 -22.93 -0.04
CA SER A 243 25.04 -22.72 1.32
C SER A 243 23.54 -22.96 1.47
N GLY A 244 22.77 -22.87 0.38
CA GLY A 244 21.31 -22.98 0.36
C GLY A 244 20.57 -21.84 1.09
N LYS A 245 21.28 -20.79 1.53
CA LYS A 245 20.67 -19.66 2.25
C LYS A 245 20.25 -18.55 1.32
N PRO A 246 19.21 -17.77 1.71
CA PRO A 246 18.81 -16.57 0.98
C PRO A 246 19.92 -15.52 0.95
N PHE A 247 19.90 -14.70 -0.11
CA PHE A 247 20.92 -13.71 -0.38
C PHE A 247 20.33 -12.37 -0.81
N LEU A 248 20.61 -11.34 -0.03
CA LEU A 248 20.28 -9.96 -0.37
C LEU A 248 21.53 -9.24 -0.88
N ILE A 249 21.40 -8.52 -2.00
CA ILE A 249 22.45 -7.64 -2.54
C ILE A 249 22.02 -6.19 -2.34
N ILE A 250 22.82 -5.42 -1.61
CA ILE A 250 22.68 -3.97 -1.44
C ILE A 250 23.85 -3.32 -2.16
N ALA A 251 23.58 -2.63 -3.27
CA ALA A 251 24.61 -1.98 -4.06
C ALA A 251 24.14 -0.61 -4.57
N GLU A 252 25.04 0.25 -5.07
CA GLU A 252 24.62 1.50 -5.72
C GLU A 252 23.55 1.24 -6.77
N ASP A 253 23.75 0.24 -7.60
CA ASP A 253 22.77 -0.32 -8.54
C ASP A 253 23.17 -1.76 -8.90
N VAL A 254 22.19 -2.55 -9.35
CA VAL A 254 22.46 -3.86 -9.99
C VAL A 254 21.74 -3.86 -11.33
N GLU A 255 22.51 -3.92 -12.42
CA GLU A 255 21.98 -3.71 -13.77
C GLU A 255 22.55 -4.70 -14.80
N GLY A 256 22.02 -4.66 -16.01
CA GLY A 256 22.56 -5.40 -17.15
C GLY A 256 22.55 -6.92 -16.95
N GLU A 257 23.68 -7.57 -17.28
CA GLU A 257 23.83 -9.03 -17.25
C GLU A 257 23.70 -9.59 -15.81
N ALA A 258 24.21 -8.85 -14.81
CA ALA A 258 24.14 -9.26 -13.43
C ALA A 258 22.69 -9.37 -12.95
N LEU A 259 21.86 -8.33 -13.16
CA LEU A 259 20.45 -8.34 -12.77
C LEU A 259 19.67 -9.46 -13.50
N ALA A 260 19.85 -9.58 -14.82
CA ALA A 260 19.16 -10.59 -15.61
C ALA A 260 19.49 -12.01 -15.11
N THR A 261 20.74 -12.28 -14.80
CA THR A 261 21.18 -13.59 -14.29
C THR A 261 20.60 -13.88 -12.90
N LEU A 262 20.57 -12.91 -11.99
CA LEU A 262 19.96 -13.07 -10.68
C LEU A 262 18.47 -13.42 -10.81
N VAL A 263 17.73 -12.70 -11.66
CA VAL A 263 16.31 -12.96 -11.91
C VAL A 263 16.10 -14.37 -12.49
N VAL A 264 16.89 -14.78 -13.48
CA VAL A 264 16.77 -16.11 -14.09
C VAL A 264 17.05 -17.23 -13.09
N ASN A 265 18.09 -17.09 -12.26
CA ASN A 265 18.42 -18.10 -11.24
C ASN A 265 17.36 -18.16 -10.11
N LYS A 266 16.77 -17.04 -9.74
CA LYS A 266 15.65 -17.00 -8.81
C LYS A 266 14.42 -17.71 -9.39
N LEU A 267 14.06 -17.43 -10.64
CA LEU A 267 12.91 -18.05 -11.30
C LEU A 267 13.09 -19.57 -11.49
N ARG A 268 14.34 -20.01 -11.70
CA ARG A 268 14.70 -21.44 -11.78
C ARG A 268 14.76 -22.13 -10.40
N GLY A 269 14.63 -21.38 -9.30
CA GLY A 269 14.75 -21.93 -7.95
C GLY A 269 16.17 -22.33 -7.53
N THR A 270 17.19 -21.97 -8.33
CA THR A 270 18.60 -22.27 -8.03
C THR A 270 19.18 -21.36 -6.96
N LEU A 271 18.65 -20.13 -6.86
CA LEU A 271 19.05 -19.15 -5.85
C LEU A 271 17.81 -18.48 -5.24
N GLN A 272 17.82 -18.32 -3.93
CA GLN A 272 16.91 -17.40 -3.23
C GLN A 272 17.63 -16.06 -3.13
N VAL A 273 17.39 -15.15 -4.07
CA VAL A 273 18.13 -13.90 -4.17
C VAL A 273 17.21 -12.72 -4.44
N ALA A 274 17.57 -11.56 -3.89
CA ALA A 274 17.00 -10.27 -4.24
C ALA A 274 18.11 -9.21 -4.28
N ALA A 275 17.85 -8.13 -5.01
CA ALA A 275 18.75 -7.00 -5.10
C ALA A 275 17.99 -5.70 -4.91
N VAL A 276 18.60 -4.78 -4.17
CA VAL A 276 18.06 -3.45 -3.85
C VAL A 276 19.14 -2.38 -4.05
N LYS A 277 18.72 -1.14 -4.28
CA LYS A 277 19.65 -0.01 -4.30
C LYS A 277 20.07 0.37 -2.89
N ALA A 278 21.32 0.80 -2.78
CA ALA A 278 21.84 1.40 -1.56
C ALA A 278 21.10 2.71 -1.23
N PRO A 279 20.80 2.97 0.06
CA PRO A 279 20.18 4.22 0.48
C PRO A 279 21.16 5.40 0.38
N GLY A 280 20.64 6.60 0.10
CA GLY A 280 21.42 7.83 0.02
C GLY A 280 22.23 8.00 -1.27
N PHE A 281 23.03 9.08 -1.32
CA PHE A 281 23.87 9.46 -2.47
C PHE A 281 25.24 9.95 -1.97
N GLY A 282 26.31 9.74 -2.77
CA GLY A 282 27.67 10.20 -2.45
C GLY A 282 28.17 9.69 -1.10
N ASP A 283 28.83 10.54 -0.32
CA ASP A 283 29.40 10.17 0.99
C ASP A 283 28.36 9.70 2.00
N ARG A 284 27.11 10.17 1.88
CA ARG A 284 26.01 9.68 2.73
C ARG A 284 25.66 8.25 2.43
N ARG A 285 25.68 7.83 1.16
CA ARG A 285 25.49 6.42 0.79
C ARG A 285 26.51 5.55 1.47
N LYS A 286 27.79 5.93 1.41
CA LYS A 286 28.88 5.21 2.06
C LYS A 286 28.65 5.08 3.57
N ALA A 287 28.30 6.20 4.22
CA ALA A 287 28.02 6.22 5.65
C ALA A 287 26.82 5.35 6.06
N MET A 288 25.74 5.32 5.25
CA MET A 288 24.57 4.45 5.49
C MET A 288 24.90 2.98 5.23
N LEU A 289 25.70 2.66 4.23
CA LEU A 289 26.18 1.29 3.98
C LEU A 289 27.09 0.80 5.11
N GLU A 290 27.91 1.67 5.70
CA GLU A 290 28.69 1.36 6.91
C GLU A 290 27.78 1.05 8.12
N ASP A 291 26.70 1.84 8.30
CA ASP A 291 25.71 1.60 9.36
C ASP A 291 25.05 0.20 9.20
N ILE A 292 24.69 -0.16 7.95
CA ILE A 292 24.14 -1.49 7.63
C ILE A 292 25.19 -2.58 7.87
N ALA A 293 26.45 -2.34 7.52
CA ALA A 293 27.53 -3.29 7.72
C ALA A 293 27.75 -3.59 9.23
N VAL A 294 27.77 -2.53 10.05
CA VAL A 294 27.88 -2.67 11.52
C VAL A 294 26.69 -3.42 12.09
N LEU A 295 25.46 -3.08 11.64
CA LEU A 295 24.22 -3.72 12.09
C LEU A 295 24.20 -5.22 11.78
N THR A 296 24.70 -5.62 10.62
CA THR A 296 24.61 -7.00 10.12
C THR A 296 25.87 -7.83 10.37
N GLY A 297 26.92 -7.21 10.94
CA GLY A 297 28.21 -7.84 11.17
C GLY A 297 29.01 -8.14 9.91
N GLY A 298 28.63 -7.54 8.77
CA GLY A 298 29.33 -7.67 7.51
C GLY A 298 30.35 -6.58 7.27
N LYS A 299 30.95 -6.58 6.07
CA LYS A 299 31.88 -5.55 5.61
C LYS A 299 31.30 -4.75 4.47
N LEU A 300 31.49 -3.42 4.49
CA LEU A 300 31.26 -2.60 3.31
C LEU A 300 32.39 -2.86 2.29
N LEU A 301 32.01 -3.38 1.14
CA LEU A 301 32.94 -3.57 0.03
C LEU A 301 33.13 -2.25 -0.72
N SER A 302 34.19 -1.55 -0.42
CA SER A 302 34.57 -0.29 -1.08
C SER A 302 35.95 -0.43 -1.75
N GLU A 303 36.20 0.39 -2.77
CA GLU A 303 37.53 0.43 -3.41
C GLU A 303 38.64 0.87 -2.46
N ASP A 304 38.33 1.70 -1.48
CA ASP A 304 39.30 2.16 -0.48
C ASP A 304 39.90 1.00 0.33
N LEU A 305 39.15 -0.09 0.47
CA LEU A 305 39.59 -1.31 1.16
C LEU A 305 40.33 -2.30 0.25
N GLY A 306 40.39 -2.01 -1.08
CA GLY A 306 41.07 -2.87 -2.06
C GLY A 306 40.44 -4.25 -2.25
N ILE A 307 39.25 -4.51 -1.71
CA ILE A 307 38.56 -5.80 -1.79
C ILE A 307 37.79 -5.84 -3.13
N LYS A 308 38.22 -6.74 -4.02
CA LYS A 308 37.50 -7.01 -5.26
C LYS A 308 36.34 -7.99 -5.01
N LEU A 309 35.21 -7.78 -5.70
CA LEU A 309 34.01 -8.60 -5.57
C LEU A 309 34.28 -10.10 -5.81
N GLU A 310 35.18 -10.43 -6.73
CA GLU A 310 35.60 -11.82 -7.04
C GLU A 310 36.28 -12.55 -5.87
N ASN A 311 36.83 -11.82 -4.90
CA ASN A 311 37.55 -12.36 -3.75
C ASN A 311 36.70 -12.42 -2.47
N VAL A 312 35.44 -12.02 -2.52
CA VAL A 312 34.55 -11.96 -1.36
C VAL A 312 34.21 -13.37 -0.87
N GLY A 313 34.34 -13.57 0.45
CA GLY A 313 33.95 -14.79 1.17
C GLY A 313 32.57 -14.65 1.85
N LEU A 314 32.04 -15.75 2.34
CA LEU A 314 30.81 -15.73 3.14
C LEU A 314 31.01 -15.03 4.50
N GLU A 315 32.25 -14.97 4.96
CA GLU A 315 32.69 -14.28 6.19
C GLU A 315 32.70 -12.75 6.07
N ASP A 316 32.68 -12.22 4.85
CA ASP A 316 32.63 -10.78 4.59
C ASP A 316 31.19 -10.27 4.48
N LEU A 317 30.23 -11.19 4.34
CA LEU A 317 28.81 -10.86 4.19
C LEU A 317 28.18 -10.54 5.54
N GLY A 318 27.30 -9.56 5.55
CA GLY A 318 26.38 -9.35 6.66
C GLY A 318 25.36 -10.47 6.77
N ARG A 319 24.74 -10.57 7.95
CA ARG A 319 23.69 -11.55 8.24
C ARG A 319 22.56 -10.90 9.02
N ALA A 320 21.36 -11.41 8.80
CA ALA A 320 20.20 -11.04 9.58
C ALA A 320 19.26 -12.22 9.72
N LYS A 321 18.54 -12.29 10.82
CA LYS A 321 17.54 -13.33 11.07
C LYS A 321 16.41 -13.23 10.07
N ARG A 322 15.98 -12.00 9.76
CA ARG A 322 14.98 -11.76 8.71
C ARG A 322 15.28 -10.49 7.89
N VAL A 323 14.96 -10.57 6.62
CA VAL A 323 14.98 -9.43 5.69
C VAL A 323 13.66 -9.42 4.93
N THR A 324 12.97 -8.28 4.93
CA THR A 324 11.78 -8.06 4.11
C THR A 324 12.04 -6.91 3.14
N VAL A 325 11.62 -7.10 1.87
CA VAL A 325 11.74 -6.06 0.85
C VAL A 325 10.42 -5.93 0.11
N ASP A 326 9.82 -4.77 0.22
CA ASP A 326 8.65 -4.38 -0.56
C ASP A 326 9.06 -3.55 -1.81
N LYS A 327 8.11 -2.94 -2.47
CA LYS A 327 8.36 -2.11 -3.66
C LYS A 327 9.18 -0.85 -3.35
N GLU A 328 9.13 -0.34 -2.13
CA GLU A 328 9.69 0.96 -1.74
C GLU A 328 10.74 0.85 -0.63
N ASN A 329 10.64 -0.17 0.21
CA ASN A 329 11.45 -0.29 1.43
C ASN A 329 12.19 -1.62 1.52
N THR A 330 13.29 -1.59 2.26
CA THR A 330 14.02 -2.77 2.74
C THR A 330 14.14 -2.69 4.25
N THR A 331 13.69 -3.73 4.95
CA THR A 331 13.75 -3.86 6.41
C THR A 331 14.65 -5.03 6.80
N ILE A 332 15.65 -4.76 7.62
CA ILE A 332 16.56 -5.73 8.20
C ILE A 332 16.18 -5.90 9.67
N ILE A 333 15.87 -7.12 10.10
CA ILE A 333 15.39 -7.45 11.45
C ILE A 333 16.37 -8.41 12.09
N GLU A 334 16.80 -8.13 13.31
CA GLU A 334 17.80 -8.88 14.06
C GLU A 334 19.07 -9.13 13.23
N GLY A 335 19.80 -8.03 12.92
CA GLY A 335 21.14 -8.12 12.33
C GLY A 335 22.12 -8.83 13.29
N GLU A 336 23.04 -9.63 12.75
CA GLU A 336 24.03 -10.39 13.55
C GLU A 336 25.28 -9.54 13.91
N GLY A 337 25.20 -8.21 13.84
CA GLY A 337 26.26 -7.30 14.31
C GLY A 337 26.44 -7.38 15.82
N LYS A 338 27.66 -7.12 16.29
CA LYS A 338 27.91 -7.09 17.74
C LYS A 338 27.31 -5.83 18.34
N GLY A 339 26.52 -5.95 19.40
CA GLY A 339 25.90 -4.81 20.10
C GLY A 339 26.92 -3.76 20.55
N SER A 340 28.17 -4.15 20.91
CA SER A 340 29.27 -3.23 21.21
C SER A 340 29.64 -2.32 20.02
N ASP A 341 29.66 -2.88 18.80
CA ASP A 341 30.05 -2.17 17.59
C ASP A 341 28.92 -1.23 17.15
N ILE A 342 27.66 -1.66 17.30
CA ILE A 342 26.47 -0.84 17.07
C ILE A 342 26.46 0.36 18.03
N GLN A 343 26.69 0.15 19.33
CA GLN A 343 26.78 1.23 20.32
C GLN A 343 27.95 2.17 20.06
N GLY A 344 29.09 1.63 19.64
CA GLY A 344 30.24 2.43 19.19
C GLY A 344 29.87 3.34 18.01
N ARG A 345 29.14 2.81 17.00
CA ARG A 345 28.67 3.57 15.85
C ARG A 345 27.64 4.65 16.23
N VAL A 346 26.68 4.31 17.09
CA VAL A 346 25.72 5.27 17.66
C VAL A 346 26.43 6.43 18.36
N SER A 347 27.45 6.11 19.19
CA SER A 347 28.24 7.14 19.89
C SER A 347 29.05 8.01 18.94
N GLN A 348 29.55 7.46 17.82
CA GLN A 348 30.22 8.20 16.76
C GLN A 348 29.28 9.20 16.08
N ILE A 349 28.07 8.75 15.69
CA ILE A 349 27.07 9.61 15.05
C ILE A 349 26.64 10.74 15.99
N ARG A 350 26.44 10.46 17.29
CA ARG A 350 26.09 11.50 18.29
C ARG A 350 27.17 12.58 18.36
N ARG A 351 28.45 12.24 18.36
CA ARG A 351 29.54 13.22 18.34
C ARG A 351 29.53 14.05 17.05
N GLN A 352 29.27 13.43 15.89
CA GLN A 352 29.16 14.16 14.63
C GLN A 352 27.98 15.16 14.65
N ILE A 353 26.87 14.84 15.32
CA ILE A 353 25.72 15.75 15.50
C ILE A 353 26.14 16.97 16.34
N GLU A 354 26.96 16.79 17.38
CA GLU A 354 27.45 17.86 18.24
C GLU A 354 28.47 18.74 17.54
N GLU A 355 29.33 18.16 16.71
CA GLU A 355 30.44 18.85 16.02
C GLU A 355 30.01 19.59 14.75
N THR A 356 28.91 19.15 14.09
CA THR A 356 28.47 19.78 12.84
C THR A 356 27.89 21.17 13.05
N THR A 357 28.31 22.12 12.19
CA THR A 357 27.78 23.47 12.14
C THR A 357 26.64 23.64 11.13
N SER A 358 26.41 22.66 10.29
CA SER A 358 25.36 22.64 9.26
C SER A 358 24.06 22.08 9.85
N ASP A 359 22.99 22.86 9.82
CA ASP A 359 21.67 22.40 10.29
C ASP A 359 21.14 21.25 9.43
N TYR A 360 21.41 21.27 8.12
CA TYR A 360 21.02 20.20 7.21
C TYR A 360 21.79 18.90 7.50
N ASP A 361 23.11 18.95 7.75
CA ASP A 361 23.88 17.76 8.08
C ASP A 361 23.48 17.23 9.47
N ARG A 362 23.18 18.12 10.41
CA ARG A 362 22.66 17.74 11.72
C ARG A 362 21.34 16.96 11.60
N GLU A 363 20.41 17.44 10.78
CA GLU A 363 19.14 16.73 10.52
C GLU A 363 19.38 15.33 9.95
N LYS A 364 20.25 15.21 8.94
CA LYS A 364 20.56 13.92 8.30
C LYS A 364 21.34 12.96 9.21
N LEU A 365 22.16 13.45 10.10
CA LEU A 365 22.81 12.65 11.14
C LEU A 365 21.80 12.18 12.19
N GLN A 366 20.83 13.03 12.55
CA GLN A 366 19.74 12.64 13.46
C GLN A 366 18.84 11.54 12.85
N GLU A 367 18.51 11.64 11.56
CA GLU A 367 17.78 10.57 10.85
C GLU A 367 18.54 9.24 10.89
N ARG A 368 19.86 9.25 10.63
CA ARG A 368 20.69 8.04 10.70
C ARG A 368 20.75 7.47 12.11
N LEU A 369 20.92 8.35 13.11
CA LEU A 369 20.92 7.96 14.52
C LEU A 369 19.61 7.28 14.91
N ALA A 370 18.47 7.87 14.53
CA ALA A 370 17.15 7.31 14.81
C ALA A 370 16.97 5.91 14.20
N LYS A 371 17.40 5.73 12.93
CA LYS A 371 17.31 4.43 12.25
C LYS A 371 18.20 3.35 12.90
N LEU A 372 19.39 3.69 13.36
CA LEU A 372 20.34 2.73 13.92
C LEU A 372 20.07 2.45 15.42
N ALA A 373 19.73 3.48 16.20
CA ALA A 373 19.55 3.37 17.64
C ALA A 373 18.12 2.98 18.06
N GLY A 374 17.12 3.27 17.21
CA GLY A 374 15.71 2.99 17.50
C GLY A 374 15.35 1.51 17.39
N GLY A 375 16.09 0.76 16.61
CA GLY A 375 15.76 -0.64 16.32
C GLY A 375 14.47 -0.80 15.50
N VAL A 376 13.91 -1.99 15.56
CA VAL A 376 12.65 -2.37 14.92
C VAL A 376 11.71 -2.94 15.99
N ALA A 377 10.50 -2.37 16.11
CA ALA A 377 9.46 -2.99 16.89
C ALA A 377 8.75 -4.06 16.03
N VAL A 378 8.71 -5.28 16.52
CA VAL A 378 8.09 -6.42 15.83
C VAL A 378 6.82 -6.81 16.59
N ILE A 379 5.66 -6.60 15.95
CA ILE A 379 4.38 -7.07 16.47
C ILE A 379 4.16 -8.49 15.95
N ASN A 380 4.34 -9.49 16.80
CA ASN A 380 4.12 -10.88 16.47
C ASN A 380 2.65 -11.23 16.70
N VAL A 381 1.87 -11.37 15.64
CA VAL A 381 0.43 -11.64 15.70
C VAL A 381 0.18 -13.11 15.93
N GLY A 382 -0.51 -13.43 17.03
CA GLY A 382 -0.90 -14.79 17.38
C GLY A 382 -2.39 -15.05 17.18
N ALA A 383 -2.74 -16.27 16.73
CA ALA A 383 -4.13 -16.73 16.61
C ALA A 383 -4.21 -18.27 16.68
N ALA A 384 -5.41 -18.80 16.86
CA ALA A 384 -5.64 -20.23 16.96
C ALA A 384 -5.62 -20.95 15.60
N THR A 385 -5.95 -20.25 14.51
CA THR A 385 -6.00 -20.79 13.16
C THR A 385 -5.27 -19.89 12.18
N GLU A 386 -4.78 -20.46 11.07
CA GLU A 386 -4.10 -19.69 10.01
C GLU A 386 -5.00 -18.61 9.40
N THR A 387 -6.29 -18.91 9.20
CA THR A 387 -7.25 -17.95 8.64
C THR A 387 -7.46 -16.77 9.59
N GLU A 388 -7.61 -17.03 10.90
CA GLU A 388 -7.71 -15.98 11.93
C GLU A 388 -6.42 -15.16 12.04
N MET A 389 -5.27 -15.83 11.94
CA MET A 389 -3.95 -15.18 11.96
C MET A 389 -3.82 -14.15 10.83
N LYS A 390 -4.15 -14.55 9.60
CA LYS A 390 -4.08 -13.67 8.42
C LYS A 390 -5.03 -12.48 8.55
N GLU A 391 -6.25 -12.70 9.03
CA GLU A 391 -7.23 -11.63 9.27
C GLU A 391 -6.73 -10.65 10.33
N LYS A 392 -6.25 -11.18 11.47
CA LYS A 392 -5.74 -10.36 12.57
C LYS A 392 -4.48 -9.60 12.17
N LYS A 393 -3.56 -10.22 11.40
CA LYS A 393 -2.38 -9.56 10.87
C LYS A 393 -2.76 -8.38 9.97
N ALA A 394 -3.64 -8.58 8.99
CA ALA A 394 -4.11 -7.50 8.11
C ALA A 394 -4.73 -6.35 8.92
N ARG A 395 -5.53 -6.65 9.94
CA ARG A 395 -6.13 -5.64 10.82
C ARG A 395 -5.09 -4.85 11.62
N VAL A 396 -4.03 -5.49 12.09
CA VAL A 396 -2.91 -4.81 12.77
C VAL A 396 -2.14 -3.92 11.80
N GLU A 397 -1.88 -4.38 10.58
CA GLU A 397 -1.23 -3.61 9.52
C GLU A 397 -2.03 -2.36 9.14
N ASP A 398 -3.34 -2.50 8.92
CA ASP A 398 -4.24 -1.37 8.62
C ASP A 398 -4.25 -0.36 9.77
N ALA A 399 -4.35 -0.84 11.02
CA ALA A 399 -4.34 0.03 12.19
C ALA A 399 -2.99 0.76 12.36
N LEU A 400 -1.88 0.11 12.06
CA LEU A 400 -0.55 0.71 12.09
C LEU A 400 -0.42 1.82 11.03
N HIS A 401 -0.88 1.58 9.81
CA HIS A 401 -0.85 2.56 8.72
C HIS A 401 -1.73 3.77 9.04
N ALA A 402 -2.95 3.55 9.50
CA ALA A 402 -3.85 4.64 9.91
C ALA A 402 -3.26 5.46 11.07
N THR A 403 -2.60 4.81 12.01
CA THR A 403 -1.96 5.48 13.14
C THR A 403 -0.79 6.35 12.69
N ARG A 404 0.06 5.86 11.78
CA ARG A 404 1.13 6.66 11.16
C ARG A 404 0.57 7.87 10.42
N ALA A 405 -0.47 7.67 9.61
CA ALA A 405 -1.14 8.76 8.90
C ALA A 405 -1.72 9.82 9.86
N ALA A 406 -2.24 9.41 11.01
CA ALA A 406 -2.74 10.31 12.06
C ALA A 406 -1.62 11.10 12.76
N VAL A 407 -0.48 10.47 13.00
CA VAL A 407 0.69 11.14 13.58
C VAL A 407 1.26 12.19 12.63
N GLU A 408 1.26 11.90 11.31
CA GLU A 408 1.78 12.81 10.28
C GLU A 408 0.90 14.05 10.09
N GLU A 409 -0.40 13.90 9.86
CA GLU A 409 -1.30 15.00 9.46
C GLU A 409 -2.41 15.30 10.49
N GLY A 410 -2.46 14.58 11.61
CA GLY A 410 -3.49 14.74 12.63
C GLY A 410 -4.75 13.94 12.33
N ILE A 411 -5.75 14.15 13.20
CA ILE A 411 -7.05 13.48 13.17
C ILE A 411 -8.19 14.47 12.92
N VAL A 412 -9.26 13.97 12.32
CA VAL A 412 -10.51 14.69 12.09
C VAL A 412 -11.69 13.88 12.63
N PRO A 413 -12.89 14.47 12.81
CA PRO A 413 -14.09 13.71 13.15
C PRO A 413 -14.33 12.62 12.11
N GLY A 414 -14.44 11.37 12.54
CA GLY A 414 -14.59 10.21 11.69
C GLY A 414 -15.98 10.04 11.09
N GLY A 415 -16.23 8.87 10.51
CA GLY A 415 -17.53 8.51 9.98
C GLY A 415 -18.02 9.36 8.80
N GLY A 416 -17.10 9.97 8.04
CA GLY A 416 -17.41 10.87 6.93
C GLY A 416 -17.85 12.28 7.34
N VAL A 417 -17.88 12.59 8.64
CA VAL A 417 -18.33 13.90 9.15
C VAL A 417 -17.36 15.01 8.77
N ALA A 418 -16.05 14.74 8.75
CA ALA A 418 -15.04 15.71 8.32
C ALA A 418 -15.32 16.23 6.90
N LEU A 419 -15.71 15.36 5.96
CA LEU A 419 -16.08 15.74 4.59
C LEU A 419 -17.33 16.65 4.56
N ILE A 420 -18.33 16.36 5.42
CA ILE A 420 -19.53 17.21 5.55
C ILE A 420 -19.17 18.60 6.11
N ARG A 421 -18.26 18.67 7.09
CA ARG A 421 -17.78 19.96 7.65
C ARG A 421 -16.99 20.76 6.63
N ALA A 422 -16.13 20.11 5.87
CA ALA A 422 -15.34 20.76 4.83
C ALA A 422 -16.19 21.28 3.64
N GLN A 423 -17.44 20.85 3.51
CA GLN A 423 -18.36 21.29 2.45
C GLN A 423 -18.53 22.82 2.40
N SER A 424 -18.42 23.51 3.55
CA SER A 424 -18.52 24.98 3.66
C SER A 424 -17.41 25.72 2.88
N ALA A 425 -16.24 25.11 2.69
CA ALA A 425 -15.16 25.69 1.90
C ALA A 425 -15.56 25.93 0.44
N LEU A 426 -16.48 25.13 -0.09
CA LEU A 426 -16.99 25.26 -1.45
C LEU A 426 -17.82 26.55 -1.68
N ASP A 427 -18.37 27.15 -0.63
CA ASP A 427 -19.17 28.37 -0.74
C ASP A 427 -18.30 29.59 -1.09
N ASN A 428 -17.01 29.52 -0.82
CA ASN A 428 -16.03 30.55 -1.14
C ASN A 428 -15.52 30.50 -2.60
N LEU A 429 -15.83 29.43 -3.33
CA LEU A 429 -15.41 29.27 -4.72
C LEU A 429 -16.34 30.03 -5.66
N LYS A 430 -15.87 31.17 -6.18
CA LYS A 430 -16.60 31.99 -7.16
C LYS A 430 -16.34 31.49 -8.57
N LEU A 431 -16.92 30.35 -8.93
CA LEU A 431 -16.84 29.77 -10.28
C LEU A 431 -18.15 29.94 -11.03
N SER A 432 -18.11 29.88 -12.36
CA SER A 432 -19.28 30.04 -13.24
C SER A 432 -19.33 28.94 -14.29
N GLY A 433 -20.51 28.79 -14.93
CA GLY A 433 -20.72 27.79 -15.99
C GLY A 433 -20.45 26.37 -15.51
N ASP A 434 -19.85 25.57 -16.37
CA ASP A 434 -19.62 24.13 -16.11
C ASP A 434 -18.60 23.88 -14.99
N GLU A 435 -17.69 24.83 -14.71
CA GLU A 435 -16.79 24.70 -13.53
C GLU A 435 -17.60 24.77 -12.22
N ALA A 436 -18.64 25.61 -12.13
CA ALA A 436 -19.53 25.65 -10.96
C ALA A 436 -20.34 24.35 -10.81
N ILE A 437 -20.71 23.71 -11.91
CA ILE A 437 -21.34 22.38 -11.89
C ILE A 437 -20.39 21.35 -11.32
N GLY A 438 -19.09 21.41 -11.69
CA GLY A 438 -18.04 20.56 -11.12
C GLY A 438 -17.93 20.66 -9.59
N VAL A 439 -18.03 21.87 -9.03
CA VAL A 439 -18.12 22.09 -7.57
C VAL A 439 -19.37 21.41 -6.98
N GLY A 440 -20.52 21.54 -7.66
CA GLY A 440 -21.77 20.89 -7.26
C GLY A 440 -21.70 19.36 -7.24
N ILE A 441 -20.92 18.77 -8.15
CA ILE A 441 -20.65 17.31 -8.18
C ILE A 441 -19.91 16.90 -6.90
N ILE A 442 -18.81 17.58 -6.55
CA ILE A 442 -18.05 17.28 -5.34
C ILE A 442 -18.91 17.49 -4.10
N ARG A 443 -19.67 18.58 -4.02
CA ARG A 443 -20.58 18.85 -2.89
C ARG A 443 -21.51 17.68 -2.59
N ARG A 444 -22.03 17.02 -3.62
CA ARG A 444 -22.91 15.84 -3.47
C ARG A 444 -22.14 14.56 -3.19
N ALA A 445 -21.01 14.40 -3.86
CA ALA A 445 -20.21 13.16 -3.74
C ALA A 445 -19.64 12.95 -2.33
N ILE A 446 -19.17 14.02 -1.68
CA ILE A 446 -18.58 13.93 -0.31
C ILE A 446 -19.59 13.58 0.79
N GLU A 447 -20.87 13.54 0.50
CA GLU A 447 -21.92 13.03 1.41
C GLU A 447 -22.03 11.50 1.40
N GLN A 448 -21.56 10.84 0.33
CA GLN A 448 -21.76 9.42 0.13
C GLN A 448 -21.07 8.52 1.18
N PRO A 449 -19.86 8.81 1.69
CA PRO A 449 -19.27 7.98 2.75
C PRO A 449 -20.17 7.88 3.98
N LEU A 450 -20.64 9.00 4.54
CA LEU A 450 -21.56 9.00 5.68
C LEU A 450 -22.90 8.30 5.35
N ARG A 451 -23.42 8.57 4.14
CA ARG A 451 -24.66 7.92 3.69
C ARG A 451 -24.51 6.40 3.64
N THR A 452 -23.43 5.91 3.02
CA THR A 452 -23.16 4.47 2.90
C THR A 452 -22.96 3.80 4.27
N LEU A 453 -22.28 4.48 5.20
CA LEU A 453 -22.13 4.01 6.58
C LEU A 453 -23.51 3.80 7.26
N ALA A 454 -24.39 4.78 7.15
CA ALA A 454 -25.73 4.74 7.72
C ALA A 454 -26.59 3.65 7.03
N ASP A 455 -26.56 3.57 5.70
CA ASP A 455 -27.30 2.57 4.92
C ASP A 455 -26.86 1.13 5.30
N ASN A 456 -25.55 0.90 5.49
CA ASN A 456 -25.01 -0.40 5.94
C ASN A 456 -25.51 -0.77 7.35
N ALA A 457 -25.81 0.20 8.19
CA ALA A 457 -26.39 0.02 9.53
C ALA A 457 -27.92 -0.08 9.52
N GLY A 458 -28.55 -0.08 8.34
CA GLY A 458 -30.00 -0.18 8.20
C GLY A 458 -30.75 1.13 8.51
N GLN A 459 -30.04 2.27 8.50
CA GLN A 459 -30.61 3.61 8.70
C GLN A 459 -30.81 4.30 7.35
N GLU A 460 -31.69 5.29 7.29
CA GLU A 460 -31.91 6.11 6.11
C GLU A 460 -30.78 7.15 5.97
N GLY A 461 -29.75 6.84 5.19
CA GLY A 461 -28.53 7.66 5.10
C GLY A 461 -28.76 9.10 4.67
N ALA A 462 -29.77 9.36 3.84
CA ALA A 462 -30.13 10.72 3.43
C ALA A 462 -30.58 11.60 4.62
N LEU A 463 -31.38 11.03 5.53
CA LEU A 463 -31.85 11.74 6.73
C LEU A 463 -30.70 11.99 7.72
N ILE A 464 -29.83 10.99 7.88
CA ILE A 464 -28.63 11.13 8.73
C ILE A 464 -27.73 12.26 8.23
N VAL A 465 -27.45 12.32 6.93
CA VAL A 465 -26.63 13.39 6.34
C VAL A 465 -27.27 14.77 6.58
N GLN A 466 -28.59 14.91 6.38
CA GLN A 466 -29.30 16.16 6.64
C GLN A 466 -29.21 16.59 8.11
N GLU A 467 -29.33 15.65 9.04
CA GLU A 467 -29.25 15.96 10.48
C GLU A 467 -27.82 16.32 10.89
N VAL A 468 -26.81 15.65 10.35
CA VAL A 468 -25.40 15.98 10.58
C VAL A 468 -25.05 17.36 10.05
N LYS A 469 -25.61 17.78 8.90
CA LYS A 469 -25.40 19.14 8.34
C LYS A 469 -25.91 20.27 9.24
N LYS A 470 -26.93 20.03 10.07
CA LYS A 470 -27.46 21.02 11.03
C LYS A 470 -26.55 21.21 12.24
N ARG A 471 -25.65 20.27 12.49
CA ARG A 471 -24.73 20.25 13.62
C ARG A 471 -23.40 20.90 13.25
N SER A 472 -22.58 21.21 14.24
CA SER A 472 -21.29 21.89 14.05
C SER A 472 -20.12 21.15 14.71
N GLY A 473 -18.90 21.54 14.37
CA GLY A 473 -17.69 20.98 14.94
C GLY A 473 -17.57 19.47 14.77
N ALA A 474 -17.24 18.76 15.82
CA ALA A 474 -17.07 17.30 15.82
C ALA A 474 -18.37 16.51 16.06
N GLU A 475 -19.52 17.19 16.24
CA GLU A 475 -20.79 16.49 16.41
C GLU A 475 -21.19 15.75 15.15
N GLY A 476 -21.48 14.46 15.27
CA GLY A 476 -21.88 13.62 14.14
C GLY A 476 -22.60 12.38 14.60
N TYR A 477 -22.99 11.55 13.64
CA TYR A 477 -23.70 10.30 13.90
C TYR A 477 -22.71 9.15 14.15
N ASN A 478 -22.73 8.59 15.36
CA ASN A 478 -22.01 7.37 15.68
C ASN A 478 -22.83 6.16 15.21
N VAL A 479 -22.43 5.58 14.09
CA VAL A 479 -23.13 4.47 13.46
C VAL A 479 -23.17 3.22 14.34
N ALA A 480 -22.17 3.03 15.23
CA ALA A 480 -22.12 1.87 16.11
C ALA A 480 -23.14 1.95 17.26
N THR A 481 -23.42 3.16 17.79
CA THR A 481 -24.35 3.35 18.91
C THR A 481 -25.72 3.86 18.47
N GLY A 482 -25.85 4.41 17.27
CA GLY A 482 -27.08 5.03 16.77
C GLY A 482 -27.34 6.43 17.34
N GLU A 483 -26.34 7.09 17.91
CA GLU A 483 -26.47 8.37 18.61
C GLU A 483 -25.71 9.51 17.93
N TYR A 484 -26.17 10.74 18.13
CA TYR A 484 -25.48 11.95 17.71
C TYR A 484 -24.62 12.48 18.86
N VAL A 485 -23.30 12.38 18.70
CA VAL A 485 -22.32 12.72 19.75
C VAL A 485 -21.13 13.52 19.19
N ASP A 486 -20.31 14.08 20.08
CA ASP A 486 -18.98 14.57 19.70
C ASP A 486 -18.10 13.37 19.36
N LEU A 487 -17.85 13.16 18.07
CA LEU A 487 -17.17 11.97 17.56
C LEU A 487 -15.71 11.90 18.03
N ILE A 488 -15.01 13.03 18.19
CA ILE A 488 -13.64 13.04 18.69
C ILE A 488 -13.61 12.55 20.14
N LYS A 489 -14.52 13.03 20.99
CA LYS A 489 -14.63 12.55 22.38
C LYS A 489 -15.09 11.12 22.49
N ALA A 490 -15.93 10.67 21.56
CA ALA A 490 -16.38 9.29 21.48
C ALA A 490 -15.31 8.34 20.87
N GLY A 491 -14.14 8.85 20.48
CA GLY A 491 -13.08 8.08 19.86
C GLY A 491 -13.31 7.74 18.38
N VAL A 492 -14.40 8.22 17.76
CA VAL A 492 -14.66 8.01 16.32
C VAL A 492 -13.91 9.05 15.50
N VAL A 493 -12.69 8.72 15.12
CA VAL A 493 -11.77 9.63 14.43
C VAL A 493 -11.22 8.99 13.17
N ASP A 494 -10.94 9.82 12.17
CA ASP A 494 -10.25 9.40 10.95
C ASP A 494 -8.92 10.17 10.83
N PRO A 495 -7.83 9.57 10.33
CA PRO A 495 -6.63 10.32 9.97
C PRO A 495 -6.92 11.31 8.85
N ALA A 496 -6.45 12.56 9.01
CA ALA A 496 -6.66 13.61 8.00
C ALA A 496 -6.05 13.21 6.64
N LYS A 497 -4.86 12.59 6.66
CA LYS A 497 -4.17 12.07 5.47
C LYS A 497 -5.02 11.05 4.71
N VAL A 498 -5.66 10.11 5.42
CA VAL A 498 -6.54 9.09 4.82
C VAL A 498 -7.73 9.75 4.13
N THR A 499 -8.46 10.62 4.83
CA THR A 499 -9.65 11.30 4.30
C THR A 499 -9.32 12.16 3.07
N ARG A 500 -8.21 12.91 3.13
CA ARG A 500 -7.72 13.76 2.04
C ARG A 500 -7.31 12.93 0.82
N SER A 501 -6.48 11.88 1.02
CA SER A 501 -5.95 11.05 -0.06
C SER A 501 -7.06 10.28 -0.77
N ALA A 502 -8.04 9.77 -0.02
CA ALA A 502 -9.22 9.11 -0.58
C ALA A 502 -9.99 10.03 -1.55
N LEU A 503 -10.22 11.29 -1.17
CA LEU A 503 -10.92 12.25 -2.03
C LEU A 503 -10.08 12.63 -3.25
N GLN A 504 -8.79 12.88 -3.09
CA GLN A 504 -7.88 13.27 -4.17
C GLN A 504 -7.75 12.17 -5.23
N ASN A 505 -7.53 10.93 -4.81
CA ASN A 505 -7.39 9.79 -5.72
C ASN A 505 -8.72 9.49 -6.44
N ALA A 506 -9.84 9.54 -5.72
CA ALA A 506 -11.18 9.38 -6.29
C ALA A 506 -11.46 10.43 -7.37
N ALA A 507 -11.20 11.70 -7.08
CA ALA A 507 -11.45 12.79 -8.02
C ALA A 507 -10.51 12.76 -9.24
N SER A 508 -9.25 12.36 -9.06
CA SER A 508 -8.26 12.22 -10.14
C SER A 508 -8.75 11.23 -11.19
N ILE A 509 -9.08 10.03 -10.79
CA ILE A 509 -9.52 8.96 -11.72
C ILE A 509 -10.92 9.28 -12.29
N SER A 510 -11.85 9.75 -11.44
CA SER A 510 -13.18 10.11 -11.93
C SER A 510 -13.15 11.25 -12.95
N GLY A 511 -12.22 12.21 -12.80
CA GLY A 511 -11.99 13.26 -13.77
C GLY A 511 -11.52 12.75 -15.13
N LEU A 512 -10.63 11.73 -15.13
CA LEU A 512 -10.18 11.06 -16.34
C LEU A 512 -11.34 10.28 -17.01
N LEU A 513 -12.12 9.54 -16.20
CA LEU A 513 -13.29 8.81 -16.68
C LEU A 513 -14.33 9.75 -17.34
N LEU A 514 -14.57 10.93 -16.77
CA LEU A 514 -15.52 11.91 -17.31
C LEU A 514 -15.07 12.50 -18.65
N THR A 515 -13.77 12.63 -18.88
CA THR A 515 -13.19 13.15 -20.12
C THR A 515 -12.92 12.07 -21.17
N THR A 516 -13.23 10.81 -20.88
CA THR A 516 -13.03 9.69 -21.80
C THR A 516 -14.11 9.72 -22.90
N GLU A 517 -13.68 9.57 -24.16
CA GLU A 517 -14.54 9.58 -25.36
C GLU A 517 -14.55 8.23 -26.07
N ALA A 518 -13.44 7.48 -26.01
CA ALA A 518 -13.32 6.21 -26.71
C ALA A 518 -12.66 5.15 -25.83
N LEU A 519 -13.12 3.91 -25.95
CA LEU A 519 -12.52 2.72 -25.33
C LEU A 519 -12.00 1.81 -26.44
N ILE A 520 -10.79 1.30 -26.25
CA ILE A 520 -10.12 0.41 -27.21
C ILE A 520 -9.70 -0.85 -26.47
N THR A 521 -10.22 -2.01 -26.90
CA THR A 521 -9.90 -3.30 -26.28
C THR A 521 -9.61 -4.35 -27.33
N GLU A 522 -9.04 -5.47 -26.94
CA GLU A 522 -8.81 -6.60 -27.82
C GLU A 522 -10.13 -7.30 -28.15
N MET A 523 -10.26 -7.78 -29.39
CA MET A 523 -11.40 -8.65 -29.72
C MET A 523 -11.22 -9.96 -28.96
N PRO A 524 -12.28 -10.49 -28.32
CA PRO A 524 -12.21 -11.83 -27.74
C PRO A 524 -11.77 -12.84 -28.81
N GLU A 525 -10.78 -13.66 -28.51
CA GLU A 525 -10.48 -14.80 -29.38
C GLU A 525 -11.73 -15.69 -29.43
N LYS A 526 -12.25 -15.92 -30.67
CA LYS A 526 -13.27 -16.94 -30.83
C LYS A 526 -12.64 -18.25 -30.42
N ASP A 527 -13.23 -18.94 -29.45
CA ASP A 527 -12.84 -20.30 -29.10
C ASP A 527 -12.69 -21.11 -30.39
N LYS A 528 -11.45 -21.45 -30.75
CA LYS A 528 -11.21 -22.41 -31.78
C LYS A 528 -11.77 -23.72 -31.26
N ALA A 529 -12.93 -24.13 -31.78
CA ALA A 529 -13.47 -25.46 -31.51
C ALA A 529 -12.29 -26.47 -31.61
N PRO A 530 -12.12 -27.37 -30.65
CA PRO A 530 -11.04 -28.35 -30.71
C PRO A 530 -11.12 -29.06 -32.06
N ALA A 531 -10.01 -29.00 -32.82
CA ALA A 531 -9.92 -29.66 -34.10
C ALA A 531 -10.27 -31.15 -33.89
N MET A 532 -11.40 -31.58 -34.43
CA MET A 532 -11.74 -33.01 -34.42
C MET A 532 -10.56 -33.77 -35.03
N PRO A 533 -10.07 -34.83 -34.38
CA PRO A 533 -9.04 -35.66 -34.96
C PRO A 533 -9.61 -36.22 -36.26
N GLN A 534 -8.96 -35.88 -37.37
CA GLN A 534 -9.27 -36.36 -38.71
C GLN A 534 -9.14 -37.87 -38.66
N GLY A 535 -10.27 -38.59 -38.71
CA GLY A 535 -10.37 -40.05 -38.69
C GLY A 535 -9.48 -40.64 -39.79
N GLY A 536 -8.47 -41.38 -39.37
CA GLY A 536 -7.61 -42.13 -40.24
C GLY A 536 -8.45 -43.10 -41.08
N GLY A 537 -8.44 -42.93 -42.40
CA GLY A 537 -9.07 -43.81 -43.36
C GLY A 537 -8.58 -45.25 -43.17
N MET A 538 -9.49 -46.15 -42.96
CA MET A 538 -9.31 -47.59 -42.95
C MET A 538 -8.99 -48.01 -44.38
N GLY A 539 -7.70 -48.24 -44.65
CA GLY A 539 -7.22 -48.85 -45.93
C GLY A 539 -7.65 -50.31 -45.98
N GLY A 540 -8.17 -50.66 -47.16
CA GLY A 540 -8.83 -51.92 -47.52
C GLY A 540 -8.00 -53.16 -47.27
N MET A 541 -8.68 -54.18 -46.80
CA MET A 541 -8.27 -55.59 -46.87
C MET A 541 -8.22 -56.06 -48.29
N GLY A 542 -7.01 -56.31 -48.82
CA GLY A 542 -6.76 -57.10 -50.08
C GLY A 542 -6.72 -58.58 -49.77
N GLY A 543 -7.49 -59.35 -50.54
CA GLY A 543 -7.69 -60.77 -50.36
C GLY A 543 -6.43 -61.59 -50.50
N MET A 544 -6.44 -62.70 -49.83
CA MET A 544 -5.62 -63.86 -50.10
C MET A 544 -6.47 -64.89 -50.85
N ASP A 545 -6.02 -65.27 -52.08
CA ASP A 545 -6.28 -66.55 -52.67
C ASP A 545 -4.99 -67.34 -52.68
N TYR A 546 -5.14 -68.63 -52.36
CA TYR A 546 -4.21 -69.78 -52.32
C TYR A 546 -3.22 -69.88 -51.17
#